data_e670b6be5f18a2c76866f6e7da64eb65
#
_entry.id   e670b6be5f18a2c76866f6e7da64eb65
#
_cell.length_a   1.000
_cell.length_b   1.000
_cell.length_c   1.000
_cell.angle_alpha   90.00
_cell.angle_beta   90.00
_cell.angle_gamma   90.00
#
_symmetry.space_group_name_H-M   'P 1'
#
loop_
_entity.id
_entity.type
_entity.pdbx_description
1 polymer ?
#
loop_
_entity_poly.entity_id
_entity_poly.type
_entity_poly.pdbx_seq_one_letter_code
_entity_poly.pdbx_strand_id
1 'polypeptide(L)'
;MKNRSTRTASFFILFAFLCSSVTGADPAPERLVIATWNIEWFYDHDQSDNQSSLAKKLSAPTAADWHWRVTEAAKVVAGINPTVMALQEIENEKVVQDLAKELKEKHQQEYKVAFIQGRDTYTEQDVAFLYKSGLIHKERRNQTDEMYESKRYYNLSKHLFATFQWTDKGETHEITLCNVHLRAGTRGEEPRVRQCRLINHWIQPHVKNKENVIVLGDINTLCDCLEYTLEQDLAVLCGKKEGSELRDLIDLHPRLKESDRATHMIGRQFDHILVSSALLEDNKQQPDFVFKSIERRKDLVLRGKQDEDHYNIFYQIEESERDVSDHYPVIATFEIK
;
A
#
# COMPACT_ATOMS: atom_id res chain seq x y z
N MET A 1 78.51 -46.99 6.16
CA MET A 1 77.73 -46.35 5.11
C MET A 1 76.26 -46.58 5.47
N LYS A 2 75.55 -45.52 6.05
CA LYS A 2 74.15 -45.58 6.40
C LYS A 2 73.41 -44.59 5.51
N ASN A 3 72.58 -45.12 4.62
CA ASN A 3 71.63 -44.32 3.81
C ASN A 3 70.55 -43.80 4.65
N ARG A 4 70.36 -42.46 4.71
CA ARG A 4 69.18 -41.80 5.23
C ARG A 4 68.23 -41.43 4.09
N SER A 5 67.07 -42.08 4.05
CA SER A 5 65.98 -41.76 3.16
C SER A 5 65.19 -40.61 3.75
N THR A 6 65.14 -39.46 3.10
CA THR A 6 64.28 -38.30 3.41
C THR A 6 62.95 -38.51 2.74
N ARG A 7 61.89 -38.68 3.55
CA ARG A 7 60.52 -38.68 3.06
C ARG A 7 59.98 -37.22 3.08
N THR A 8 59.70 -36.70 1.90
CA THR A 8 59.00 -35.41 1.72
C THR A 8 57.51 -35.63 1.87
N ALA A 9 56.89 -35.01 2.88
CA ALA A 9 55.44 -35.00 3.07
C ALA A 9 54.87 -33.82 2.31
N SER A 10 54.09 -34.09 1.26
CA SER A 10 53.32 -33.09 0.51
C SER A 10 52.01 -32.80 1.28
N PHE A 11 51.91 -31.60 1.81
CA PHE A 11 50.66 -31.08 2.38
C PHE A 11 49.77 -30.58 1.26
N PHE A 12 48.67 -31.28 1.00
CA PHE A 12 47.59 -30.77 0.17
C PHE A 12 46.71 -29.84 1.04
N ILE A 13 46.79 -28.53 0.75
CA ILE A 13 45.85 -27.56 1.32
C ILE A 13 44.59 -27.61 0.47
N LEU A 14 43.52 -28.18 1.05
CA LEU A 14 42.18 -28.17 0.48
C LEU A 14 41.59 -26.79 0.73
N PHE A 15 41.56 -25.93 -0.29
CA PHE A 15 40.81 -24.68 -0.28
C PHE A 15 39.32 -25.02 -0.38
N ALA A 16 38.63 -25.04 0.76
CA ALA A 16 37.17 -25.05 0.76
C ALA A 16 36.70 -23.65 0.31
N PHE A 17 36.22 -23.55 -0.93
CA PHE A 17 35.44 -22.41 -1.37
C PHE A 17 34.13 -22.38 -0.54
N LEU A 18 34.10 -21.55 0.47
CA LEU A 18 32.86 -21.10 1.06
C LEU A 18 32.09 -20.29 0.00
N CYS A 19 31.20 -20.97 -0.70
CA CYS A 19 30.21 -20.33 -1.52
C CYS A 19 29.31 -19.55 -0.52
N SER A 20 29.61 -18.26 -0.29
CA SER A 20 28.68 -17.35 0.34
C SER A 20 27.45 -17.35 -0.55
N SER A 21 26.36 -17.95 -0.08
CA SER A 21 25.05 -17.77 -0.68
C SER A 21 24.76 -16.26 -0.65
N VAL A 22 24.98 -15.60 -1.76
CA VAL A 22 24.33 -14.32 -2.04
C VAL A 22 22.85 -14.63 -1.89
N THR A 23 22.22 -14.09 -0.88
CA THR A 23 20.76 -14.12 -0.76
C THR A 23 20.24 -13.32 -1.94
N GLY A 24 19.97 -14.01 -3.05
CA GLY A 24 19.39 -13.41 -4.23
C GLY A 24 18.04 -12.80 -3.91
N ALA A 25 17.65 -11.74 -4.62
CA ALA A 25 16.31 -11.19 -4.52
C ALA A 25 15.27 -12.30 -4.75
N ASP A 26 14.11 -12.16 -4.13
CA ASP A 26 12.98 -13.08 -4.31
C ASP A 26 12.64 -13.23 -5.81
N PRO A 27 12.19 -14.41 -6.27
CA PRO A 27 11.75 -14.57 -7.65
C PRO A 27 10.53 -13.67 -7.94
N ALA A 28 10.50 -13.12 -9.14
CA ALA A 28 9.38 -12.30 -9.56
C ALA A 28 8.09 -13.12 -9.63
N PRO A 29 6.95 -12.55 -9.19
CA PRO A 29 5.67 -13.20 -9.37
C PRO A 29 5.28 -13.23 -10.86
N GLU A 30 4.59 -14.26 -11.31
CA GLU A 30 4.08 -14.35 -12.69
C GLU A 30 3.21 -13.12 -13.05
N ARG A 31 2.47 -12.62 -12.07
CA ARG A 31 1.73 -11.36 -12.13
C ARG A 31 1.95 -10.58 -10.85
N LEU A 32 2.28 -9.31 -10.98
CA LEU A 32 2.35 -8.40 -9.84
C LEU A 32 0.96 -7.79 -9.62
N VAL A 33 0.27 -8.24 -8.59
CA VAL A 33 -1.06 -7.76 -8.18
C VAL A 33 -0.89 -6.81 -7.01
N ILE A 34 -1.16 -5.53 -7.22
CA ILE A 34 -1.08 -4.48 -6.20
C ILE A 34 -2.50 -3.99 -5.89
N ALA A 35 -2.88 -4.02 -4.63
CA ALA A 35 -4.18 -3.57 -4.16
C ALA A 35 -4.06 -2.47 -3.12
N THR A 36 -5.07 -1.63 -3.03
CA THR A 36 -5.30 -0.69 -1.93
C THR A 36 -6.68 -0.89 -1.35
N TRP A 37 -6.79 -0.78 -0.03
CA TRP A 37 -8.05 -0.89 0.67
C TRP A 37 -8.01 -0.15 2.01
N ASN A 38 -8.87 0.85 2.17
CA ASN A 38 -9.23 1.40 3.46
C ASN A 38 -10.15 0.37 4.14
N ILE A 39 -9.69 -0.18 5.27
CA ILE A 39 -10.38 -1.29 5.96
C ILE A 39 -11.32 -0.78 7.06
N GLU A 40 -11.55 0.52 7.11
CA GLU A 40 -12.45 1.23 8.04
C GLU A 40 -12.20 0.88 9.51
N TRP A 41 -11.52 1.75 10.25
CA TRP A 41 -11.29 1.60 11.71
C TRP A 41 -10.94 0.18 12.15
N PHE A 42 -9.89 -0.39 11.56
CA PHE A 42 -9.43 -1.76 11.86
C PHE A 42 -8.70 -1.78 13.20
N TYR A 43 -9.52 -1.72 14.29
CA TYR A 43 -9.09 -1.56 15.66
C TYR A 43 -9.55 -2.75 16.48
N ASP A 44 -8.64 -3.30 17.29
CA ASP A 44 -8.97 -4.45 18.12
C ASP A 44 -9.81 -4.05 19.36
N HIS A 45 -10.09 -4.98 20.23
CA HIS A 45 -10.91 -4.76 21.42
C HIS A 45 -10.09 -4.33 22.65
N ASP A 46 -8.76 -4.27 22.53
CA ASP A 46 -7.88 -3.79 23.61
C ASP A 46 -7.72 -2.27 23.55
N GLN A 47 -8.62 -1.56 24.21
CA GLN A 47 -8.61 -0.10 24.24
C GLN A 47 -7.49 0.51 25.12
N SER A 48 -6.65 -0.32 25.75
CA SER A 48 -5.63 0.16 26.69
C SER A 48 -4.45 0.82 25.98
N ASP A 49 -4.17 0.47 24.75
CA ASP A 49 -3.12 1.06 23.90
C ASP A 49 -3.57 2.30 23.14
N ASN A 50 -4.88 2.58 23.08
CA ASN A 50 -5.45 3.79 22.50
C ASN A 50 -5.43 4.98 23.48
N GLN A 51 -5.01 6.15 23.01
CA GLN A 51 -5.01 7.41 23.75
C GLN A 51 -6.26 8.24 23.46
N SER A 52 -6.68 8.27 22.19
CA SER A 52 -7.82 9.03 21.70
C SER A 52 -9.16 8.44 22.18
N SER A 53 -10.06 9.29 22.64
CA SER A 53 -11.44 8.88 22.97
C SER A 53 -12.21 8.41 21.72
N LEU A 54 -11.83 8.92 20.55
CA LEU A 54 -12.43 8.52 19.27
C LEU A 54 -11.96 7.11 18.88
N ALA A 55 -10.67 6.83 18.97
CA ALA A 55 -10.12 5.50 18.72
C ALA A 55 -10.80 4.45 19.64
N LYS A 56 -10.86 4.72 20.95
CA LYS A 56 -11.57 3.85 21.91
C LYS A 56 -13.03 3.60 21.56
N LYS A 57 -13.75 4.64 21.11
CA LYS A 57 -15.16 4.51 20.70
C LYS A 57 -15.35 3.60 19.50
N LEU A 58 -14.37 3.60 18.58
CA LEU A 58 -14.47 2.92 17.28
C LEU A 58 -13.74 1.57 17.25
N SER A 59 -13.03 1.22 18.32
CA SER A 59 -12.48 -0.12 18.54
C SER A 59 -13.58 -1.17 18.62
N ALA A 60 -13.25 -2.41 18.27
CA ALA A 60 -14.17 -3.53 18.41
C ALA A 60 -14.68 -3.63 19.86
N PRO A 61 -15.99 -3.70 20.10
CA PRO A 61 -16.53 -3.72 21.46
C PRO A 61 -16.12 -4.96 22.27
N THR A 62 -15.95 -6.09 21.58
CA THR A 62 -15.60 -7.37 22.19
C THR A 62 -14.57 -8.14 21.38
N ALA A 63 -13.96 -9.15 22.00
CA ALA A 63 -13.06 -10.09 21.31
C ALA A 63 -13.78 -10.87 20.18
N ALA A 64 -15.09 -11.10 20.30
CA ALA A 64 -15.88 -11.76 19.26
C ALA A 64 -16.05 -10.82 18.04
N ASP A 65 -16.35 -9.54 18.28
CA ASP A 65 -16.42 -8.53 17.21
C ASP A 65 -15.08 -8.37 16.49
N TRP A 66 -13.98 -8.36 17.24
CA TRP A 66 -12.64 -8.32 16.65
C TRP A 66 -12.36 -9.59 15.80
N HIS A 67 -12.69 -10.74 16.32
CA HIS A 67 -12.52 -12.01 15.57
C HIS A 67 -13.33 -11.98 14.26
N TRP A 68 -14.57 -11.49 14.29
CA TRP A 68 -15.39 -11.30 13.10
C TRP A 68 -14.70 -10.37 12.10
N ARG A 69 -14.20 -9.21 12.55
CA ARG A 69 -13.49 -8.22 11.71
C ARG A 69 -12.31 -8.88 10.98
N VAL A 70 -11.45 -9.56 11.73
CA VAL A 70 -10.26 -10.23 11.18
C VAL A 70 -10.65 -11.32 10.17
N THR A 71 -11.62 -12.14 10.53
CA THR A 71 -12.07 -13.25 9.67
C THR A 71 -12.65 -12.75 8.35
N GLU A 72 -13.49 -11.71 8.42
CA GLU A 72 -14.13 -11.19 7.21
C GLU A 72 -13.14 -10.40 6.34
N ALA A 73 -12.25 -9.62 6.95
CA ALA A 73 -11.16 -8.96 6.24
C ALA A 73 -10.23 -9.97 5.55
N ALA A 74 -9.92 -11.09 6.23
CA ALA A 74 -9.11 -12.16 5.64
C ALA A 74 -9.78 -12.79 4.41
N LYS A 75 -11.10 -12.96 4.40
CA LYS A 75 -11.85 -13.44 3.21
C LYS A 75 -11.70 -12.49 2.03
N VAL A 76 -11.77 -11.15 2.27
CA VAL A 76 -11.58 -10.14 1.24
C VAL A 76 -10.16 -10.22 0.65
N VAL A 77 -9.14 -10.20 1.50
CA VAL A 77 -7.74 -10.29 1.08
C VAL A 77 -7.48 -11.60 0.34
N ALA A 78 -7.97 -12.72 0.86
CA ALA A 78 -7.82 -14.04 0.25
C ALA A 78 -8.49 -14.12 -1.14
N GLY A 79 -9.67 -13.51 -1.29
CA GLY A 79 -10.40 -13.44 -2.57
C GLY A 79 -9.69 -12.61 -3.64
N ILE A 80 -8.89 -11.63 -3.24
CA ILE A 80 -8.05 -10.81 -4.15
C ILE A 80 -6.70 -11.52 -4.40
N ASN A 81 -6.12 -12.10 -3.35
CA ASN A 81 -4.82 -12.76 -3.36
C ASN A 81 -3.67 -11.87 -3.89
N PRO A 82 -3.52 -10.63 -3.42
CA PRO A 82 -2.56 -9.66 -3.95
C PRO A 82 -1.11 -10.07 -3.66
N THR A 83 -0.16 -9.60 -4.49
CA THR A 83 1.27 -9.67 -4.18
C THR A 83 1.62 -8.69 -3.06
N VAL A 84 1.06 -7.47 -3.15
CA VAL A 84 1.19 -6.41 -2.15
C VAL A 84 -0.17 -5.73 -1.99
N MET A 85 -0.61 -5.54 -0.73
CA MET A 85 -1.82 -4.80 -0.40
C MET A 85 -1.50 -3.64 0.54
N ALA A 86 -1.86 -2.45 0.12
CA ALA A 86 -1.81 -1.24 0.94
C ALA A 86 -3.11 -1.13 1.74
N LEU A 87 -2.99 -1.05 3.06
CA LEU A 87 -4.11 -0.93 3.99
C LEU A 87 -4.10 0.46 4.63
N GLN A 88 -5.28 1.05 4.82
CA GLN A 88 -5.49 2.30 5.52
C GLN A 88 -6.43 2.07 6.71
N GLU A 89 -6.45 3.01 7.65
CA GLU A 89 -7.21 2.96 8.90
C GLU A 89 -6.82 1.81 9.83
N ILE A 90 -5.54 1.55 9.90
CA ILE A 90 -4.93 0.54 10.77
C ILE A 90 -4.60 1.17 12.11
N GLU A 91 -4.99 0.51 13.22
CA GLU A 91 -4.67 0.93 14.57
C GLU A 91 -3.16 0.86 14.86
N ASN A 92 -2.58 -0.33 14.67
CA ASN A 92 -1.19 -0.62 14.98
C ASN A 92 -0.68 -1.85 14.18
N GLU A 93 0.59 -2.24 14.39
CA GLU A 93 1.17 -3.39 13.70
C GLU A 93 0.51 -4.72 14.08
N LYS A 94 0.05 -4.84 15.34
CA LYS A 94 -0.55 -6.08 15.86
C LYS A 94 -1.82 -6.47 15.10
N VAL A 95 -2.71 -5.53 14.82
CA VAL A 95 -3.97 -5.82 14.10
C VAL A 95 -3.70 -6.33 12.69
N VAL A 96 -2.64 -5.87 12.02
CA VAL A 96 -2.23 -6.38 10.70
C VAL A 96 -1.56 -7.75 10.82
N GLN A 97 -0.84 -8.02 11.91
CA GLN A 97 -0.28 -9.35 12.19
C GLN A 97 -1.40 -10.37 12.48
N ASP A 98 -2.46 -9.98 13.19
CA ASP A 98 -3.64 -10.82 13.41
C ASP A 98 -4.31 -11.18 12.07
N LEU A 99 -4.46 -10.22 11.16
CA LEU A 99 -4.96 -10.45 9.80
C LEU A 99 -4.05 -11.40 9.00
N ALA A 100 -2.72 -11.18 9.04
CA ALA A 100 -1.76 -12.05 8.35
C ALA A 100 -1.77 -13.49 8.91
N LYS A 101 -1.96 -13.64 10.22
CA LYS A 101 -2.11 -14.93 10.88
C LYS A 101 -3.39 -15.66 10.41
N GLU A 102 -4.52 -14.98 10.38
CA GLU A 102 -5.79 -15.55 9.92
C GLU A 102 -5.70 -15.99 8.45
N LEU A 103 -5.08 -15.19 7.58
CA LEU A 103 -4.82 -15.55 6.20
C LEU A 103 -3.99 -16.83 6.07
N LYS A 104 -2.95 -16.99 6.88
CA LYS A 104 -2.12 -18.19 6.89
C LYS A 104 -2.89 -19.41 7.38
N GLU A 105 -3.62 -19.28 8.50
CA GLU A 105 -4.29 -20.41 9.17
C GLU A 105 -5.54 -20.88 8.43
N LYS A 106 -6.33 -19.97 7.86
CA LYS A 106 -7.63 -20.30 7.25
C LYS A 106 -7.61 -20.35 5.74
N HIS A 107 -6.71 -19.58 5.09
CA HIS A 107 -6.67 -19.45 3.62
C HIS A 107 -5.39 -20.01 2.99
N GLN A 108 -4.43 -20.51 3.77
CA GLN A 108 -3.10 -20.98 3.34
C GLN A 108 -2.34 -19.93 2.50
N GLN A 109 -2.60 -18.67 2.77
CA GLN A 109 -1.92 -17.54 2.15
C GLN A 109 -0.98 -16.88 3.16
N GLU A 110 0.32 -16.93 2.89
CA GLU A 110 1.33 -16.38 3.78
C GLU A 110 1.67 -14.95 3.38
N TYR A 111 1.44 -14.01 4.32
CA TYR A 111 1.78 -12.60 4.17
C TYR A 111 2.72 -12.16 5.30
N LYS A 112 3.61 -11.24 4.95
CA LYS A 112 4.43 -10.47 5.88
C LYS A 112 3.83 -9.07 6.04
N VAL A 113 4.21 -8.36 7.11
CA VAL A 113 3.73 -7.03 7.44
C VAL A 113 4.85 -6.01 7.30
N ALA A 114 4.59 -4.91 6.61
CA ALA A 114 5.42 -3.71 6.66
C ALA A 114 4.61 -2.59 7.32
N PHE A 115 5.09 -2.14 8.46
CA PHE A 115 4.47 -1.10 9.28
C PHE A 115 5.55 -0.19 9.88
N ILE A 116 5.25 1.08 10.03
CA ILE A 116 5.99 2.06 10.83
C ILE A 116 4.95 2.99 11.45
N GLN A 117 4.91 3.05 12.77
CA GLN A 117 3.96 3.87 13.52
C GLN A 117 3.90 5.30 12.99
N GLY A 118 2.68 5.77 12.75
CA GLY A 118 2.38 7.12 12.29
C GLY A 118 2.44 8.18 13.38
N ARG A 119 1.93 9.37 13.04
CA ARG A 119 1.89 10.52 13.94
C ARG A 119 0.49 11.09 14.10
N ASP A 120 -0.54 10.33 13.73
CA ASP A 120 -1.91 10.77 13.96
C ASP A 120 -2.30 10.47 15.41
N THR A 121 -2.49 11.52 16.19
CA THR A 121 -2.88 11.43 17.61
C THR A 121 -4.36 11.68 17.83
N TYR A 122 -5.10 12.01 16.77
CA TYR A 122 -6.54 12.29 16.88
C TYR A 122 -7.38 11.07 16.54
N THR A 123 -7.14 10.47 15.38
CA THR A 123 -7.80 9.21 15.00
C THR A 123 -6.97 8.00 15.40
N GLU A 124 -5.65 8.14 15.57
CA GLU A 124 -4.68 7.06 15.78
C GLU A 124 -4.67 6.04 14.63
N GLN A 125 -5.15 6.48 13.46
CA GLN A 125 -5.12 5.68 12.25
C GLN A 125 -3.74 5.69 11.62
N ASP A 126 -3.28 4.53 11.22
CA ASP A 126 -2.05 4.34 10.45
C ASP A 126 -2.31 3.68 9.10
N VAL A 127 -1.22 3.41 8.39
CA VAL A 127 -1.22 2.67 7.13
C VAL A 127 -0.19 1.54 7.18
N ALA A 128 -0.47 0.44 6.50
CA ALA A 128 0.41 -0.72 6.47
C ALA A 128 0.47 -1.36 5.08
N PHE A 129 1.44 -2.24 4.86
CA PHE A 129 1.40 -3.18 3.74
C PHE A 129 1.35 -4.61 4.25
N LEU A 130 0.48 -5.42 3.63
CA LEU A 130 0.61 -6.87 3.57
C LEU A 130 1.34 -7.22 2.27
N TYR A 131 2.34 -8.11 2.34
CA TYR A 131 3.10 -8.50 1.16
C TYR A 131 3.59 -9.95 1.24
N LYS A 132 3.72 -10.61 0.08
CA LYS A 132 4.21 -11.99 0.01
C LYS A 132 5.73 -12.06 0.04
N SER A 133 6.40 -11.24 -0.79
CA SER A 133 7.85 -11.26 -0.93
C SER A 133 8.37 -9.91 -1.48
N GLY A 134 9.67 -9.78 -1.59
CA GLY A 134 10.33 -8.71 -2.33
C GLY A 134 10.65 -7.45 -1.53
N LEU A 135 10.16 -7.26 -0.31
CA LEU A 135 10.45 -6.02 0.45
C LEU A 135 11.93 -5.90 0.77
N ILE A 136 12.56 -4.82 0.29
CA ILE A 136 13.96 -4.50 0.58
C ILE A 136 14.13 -3.26 1.45
N HIS A 137 13.16 -2.33 1.42
CA HIS A 137 13.24 -1.10 2.21
C HIS A 137 11.84 -0.61 2.59
N LYS A 138 11.71 0.01 3.78
CA LYS A 138 10.51 0.76 4.19
C LYS A 138 10.91 1.99 4.99
N GLU A 139 10.21 3.10 4.78
CA GLU A 139 10.48 4.36 5.46
C GLU A 139 9.25 5.25 5.59
N ARG A 140 9.31 6.19 6.54
CA ARG A 140 8.44 7.36 6.57
C ARG A 140 9.26 8.61 6.30
N ARG A 141 8.74 9.49 5.48
CA ARG A 141 9.37 10.78 5.16
C ARG A 141 8.70 11.92 5.93
N ASN A 142 9.43 12.96 6.23
CA ASN A 142 8.92 14.15 6.88
C ASN A 142 9.21 15.38 6.02
N GLN A 143 8.36 16.40 6.11
CA GLN A 143 8.73 17.72 5.57
C GLN A 143 9.90 18.29 6.37
N THR A 144 10.75 19.07 5.71
CA THR A 144 11.83 19.82 6.37
C THR A 144 11.28 21.07 7.06
N ASP A 145 12.09 21.70 7.91
CA ASP A 145 11.72 22.98 8.53
C ASP A 145 11.47 24.06 7.48
N GLU A 146 12.27 24.11 6.42
CA GLU A 146 12.08 25.04 5.30
C GLU A 146 10.75 24.80 4.57
N MET A 147 10.38 23.55 4.36
CA MET A 147 9.07 23.19 3.78
C MET A 147 7.93 23.63 4.69
N TYR A 148 8.08 23.44 5.99
CA TYR A 148 7.09 23.88 6.98
C TYR A 148 6.93 25.41 6.97
N GLU A 149 8.04 26.15 7.01
CA GLU A 149 8.04 27.61 6.98
C GLU A 149 7.46 28.20 5.68
N SER A 150 7.67 27.51 4.56
CA SER A 150 7.14 27.93 3.25
C SER A 150 5.61 27.95 3.18
N LYS A 151 4.92 27.24 4.08
CA LYS A 151 3.46 26.99 4.09
C LYS A 151 2.91 26.35 2.81
N ARG A 152 3.78 25.91 1.90
CA ARG A 152 3.40 25.27 0.62
C ARG A 152 3.05 23.79 0.80
N TYR A 153 3.58 23.19 1.86
CA TYR A 153 3.46 21.77 2.16
C TYR A 153 2.69 21.56 3.47
N TYR A 154 2.11 20.40 3.63
CA TYR A 154 1.49 19.98 4.88
C TYR A 154 1.91 18.55 5.18
N ASN A 155 2.42 18.30 6.38
CA ASN A 155 2.98 17.01 6.74
C ASN A 155 1.91 15.90 6.72
N LEU A 156 2.34 14.69 6.35
CA LEU A 156 1.49 13.50 6.38
C LEU A 156 1.67 12.76 7.71
N SER A 157 0.59 12.58 8.44
CA SER A 157 0.58 11.72 9.63
C SER A 157 0.46 10.22 9.26
N LYS A 158 -0.19 9.91 8.14
CA LYS A 158 -0.55 8.56 7.70
C LYS A 158 0.03 8.29 6.30
N HIS A 159 1.25 7.77 6.25
CA HIS A 159 1.89 7.33 5.00
C HIS A 159 3.02 6.34 5.28
N LEU A 160 3.32 5.50 4.30
CA LEU A 160 4.43 4.55 4.35
C LEU A 160 4.99 4.34 2.93
N PHE A 161 6.29 4.55 2.76
CA PHE A 161 7.03 4.13 1.58
C PHE A 161 7.56 2.72 1.78
N ALA A 162 7.46 1.90 0.75
CA ALA A 162 8.04 0.57 0.70
C ALA A 162 8.60 0.28 -0.68
N THR A 163 9.85 -0.18 -0.75
CA THR A 163 10.50 -0.57 -1.99
C THR A 163 10.56 -2.09 -2.05
N PHE A 164 10.09 -2.63 -3.15
CA PHE A 164 10.08 -4.06 -3.43
C PHE A 164 10.99 -4.36 -4.61
N GLN A 165 11.66 -5.51 -4.55
CA GLN A 165 12.60 -5.97 -5.57
C GLN A 165 12.40 -7.46 -5.80
N TRP A 166 12.36 -7.86 -7.07
CA TRP A 166 12.29 -9.26 -7.49
C TRP A 166 13.26 -9.51 -8.63
N THR A 167 13.57 -10.77 -8.88
CA THR A 167 14.43 -11.20 -9.98
C THR A 167 13.66 -12.11 -10.94
N ASP A 168 13.68 -11.78 -12.23
CA ASP A 168 13.22 -12.65 -13.32
C ASP A 168 14.36 -12.85 -14.32
N LYS A 169 14.69 -14.11 -14.66
CA LYS A 169 15.74 -14.49 -15.65
C LYS A 169 17.10 -13.81 -15.44
N GLY A 170 17.41 -13.47 -14.18
CA GLY A 170 18.66 -12.80 -13.80
C GLY A 170 18.61 -11.27 -13.87
N GLU A 171 17.50 -10.69 -14.30
CA GLU A 171 17.23 -9.25 -14.27
C GLU A 171 16.50 -8.88 -12.98
N THR A 172 16.81 -7.71 -12.44
CA THR A 172 16.22 -7.18 -11.20
C THR A 172 15.19 -6.12 -11.52
N HIS A 173 13.97 -6.30 -10.97
CA HIS A 173 12.87 -5.38 -11.11
C HIS A 173 12.55 -4.74 -9.77
N GLU A 174 12.53 -3.43 -9.73
CA GLU A 174 12.25 -2.66 -8.51
C GLU A 174 11.04 -1.77 -8.69
N ILE A 175 10.24 -1.64 -7.61
CA ILE A 175 9.10 -0.75 -7.54
C ILE A 175 9.01 -0.12 -6.16
N THR A 176 8.80 1.20 -6.12
CA THR A 176 8.54 1.92 -4.88
C THR A 176 7.06 2.25 -4.76
N LEU A 177 6.45 1.82 -3.67
CA LEU A 177 5.07 2.11 -3.32
C LEU A 177 5.00 3.17 -2.23
N CYS A 178 4.09 4.13 -2.36
CA CYS A 178 3.75 5.11 -1.32
C CYS A 178 2.29 4.92 -0.93
N ASN A 179 2.03 4.25 0.19
CA ASN A 179 0.70 4.10 0.78
C ASN A 179 0.35 5.36 1.57
N VAL A 180 -0.82 5.93 1.32
CA VAL A 180 -1.27 7.17 1.96
C VAL A 180 -2.72 7.09 2.41
N HIS A 181 -3.03 7.82 3.50
CA HIS A 181 -4.39 8.17 3.85
C HIS A 181 -4.43 9.68 4.14
N LEU A 182 -4.99 10.46 3.22
CA LEU A 182 -4.94 11.93 3.26
C LEU A 182 -6.08 12.53 4.09
N ARG A 183 -6.03 13.85 4.27
CA ARG A 183 -7.04 14.58 5.07
C ARG A 183 -8.42 14.47 4.45
N ALA A 184 -9.38 14.00 5.25
CA ALA A 184 -10.77 13.82 4.86
C ALA A 184 -11.59 15.11 4.89
N GLY A 185 -12.71 15.10 4.17
CA GLY A 185 -13.75 16.09 4.19
C GLY A 185 -13.41 17.45 3.56
N THR A 186 -14.40 18.35 3.52
CA THR A 186 -14.28 19.67 2.88
C THR A 186 -13.30 20.59 3.61
N ARG A 187 -13.24 20.55 4.94
CA ARG A 187 -12.25 21.30 5.72
C ARG A 187 -10.83 20.80 5.53
N GLY A 188 -10.67 19.59 5.01
CA GLY A 188 -9.39 18.97 4.67
C GLY A 188 -8.87 19.32 3.29
N GLU A 189 -9.61 20.00 2.43
CA GLU A 189 -9.27 20.22 1.02
C GLU A 189 -7.94 20.96 0.86
N GLU A 190 -7.79 22.15 1.45
CA GLU A 190 -6.53 22.92 1.37
C GLU A 190 -5.33 22.15 1.99
N PRO A 191 -5.39 21.61 3.21
CA PRO A 191 -4.35 20.73 3.72
C PRO A 191 -4.05 19.55 2.79
N ARG A 192 -5.05 18.91 2.18
CA ARG A 192 -4.88 17.76 1.26
C ARG A 192 -4.12 18.15 0.00
N VAL A 193 -4.44 19.28 -0.63
CA VAL A 193 -3.68 19.82 -1.77
C VAL A 193 -2.19 20.01 -1.39
N ARG A 194 -1.91 20.50 -0.18
CA ARG A 194 -0.54 20.67 0.32
C ARG A 194 0.14 19.34 0.65
N GLN A 195 -0.61 18.34 1.11
CA GLN A 195 -0.13 16.96 1.28
C GLN A 195 0.22 16.34 -0.08
N CYS A 196 -0.64 16.48 -1.09
CA CYS A 196 -0.39 16.03 -2.45
C CYS A 196 0.89 16.66 -3.05
N ARG A 197 1.11 17.94 -2.80
CA ARG A 197 2.34 18.64 -3.22
C ARG A 197 3.58 18.08 -2.53
N LEU A 198 3.48 17.70 -1.26
CA LEU A 198 4.58 17.08 -0.52
C LEU A 198 4.91 15.69 -1.06
N ILE A 199 3.90 14.86 -1.32
CA ILE A 199 4.09 13.53 -1.92
C ILE A 199 4.72 13.67 -3.31
N ASN A 200 4.18 14.56 -4.16
CA ASN A 200 4.75 14.81 -5.49
C ASN A 200 6.23 15.22 -5.38
N HIS A 201 6.58 16.09 -4.42
CA HIS A 201 7.97 16.46 -4.17
C HIS A 201 8.84 15.26 -3.79
N TRP A 202 8.36 14.37 -2.92
CA TRP A 202 9.10 13.20 -2.46
C TRP A 202 9.35 12.15 -3.55
N ILE A 203 8.45 12.04 -4.52
CA ILE A 203 8.61 11.07 -5.62
C ILE A 203 9.44 11.62 -6.80
N GLN A 204 9.77 12.93 -6.83
CA GLN A 204 10.50 13.54 -7.94
C GLN A 204 11.82 12.83 -8.31
N PRO A 205 12.63 12.31 -7.37
CA PRO A 205 13.82 11.54 -7.74
C PRO A 205 13.48 10.31 -8.60
N HIS A 206 12.45 9.54 -8.20
CA HIS A 206 11.99 8.35 -8.94
C HIS A 206 11.47 8.71 -10.35
N VAL A 207 10.64 9.75 -10.44
CA VAL A 207 10.09 10.22 -11.74
C VAL A 207 11.21 10.67 -12.69
N LYS A 208 12.18 11.46 -12.20
CA LYS A 208 13.31 11.94 -13.00
C LYS A 208 14.21 10.82 -13.51
N ASN A 209 14.37 9.79 -12.71
CA ASN A 209 15.16 8.61 -13.05
C ASN A 209 14.37 7.60 -13.88
N LYS A 210 13.08 7.85 -14.17
CA LYS A 210 12.16 6.91 -14.84
C LYS A 210 12.01 5.58 -14.11
N GLU A 211 12.05 5.62 -12.79
CA GLU A 211 11.86 4.45 -11.92
C GLU A 211 10.37 4.12 -11.77
N ASN A 212 10.08 2.87 -11.42
CA ASN A 212 8.73 2.42 -11.13
C ASN A 212 8.29 2.95 -9.77
N VAL A 213 7.32 3.85 -9.77
CA VAL A 213 6.72 4.37 -8.54
C VAL A 213 5.20 4.35 -8.63
N ILE A 214 4.57 3.94 -7.55
CA ILE A 214 3.12 3.98 -7.37
C ILE A 214 2.80 4.75 -6.09
N VAL A 215 1.88 5.71 -6.18
CA VAL A 215 1.20 6.30 -5.03
C VAL A 215 -0.20 5.71 -5.00
N LEU A 216 -0.60 5.13 -3.85
CA LEU A 216 -1.89 4.49 -3.72
C LEU A 216 -2.46 4.69 -2.31
N GLY A 217 -3.77 4.56 -2.17
CA GLY A 217 -4.46 4.66 -0.89
C GLY A 217 -5.70 5.50 -0.97
N ASP A 218 -6.20 5.86 0.21
CA ASP A 218 -7.32 6.76 0.38
C ASP A 218 -6.84 8.22 0.24
N ILE A 219 -7.07 8.77 -0.94
CA ILE A 219 -6.71 10.17 -1.25
C ILE A 219 -7.73 11.14 -0.64
N ASN A 220 -8.94 10.67 -0.32
CA ASN A 220 -10.03 11.50 0.22
C ASN A 220 -10.38 12.71 -0.68
N THR A 221 -10.12 12.60 -1.99
CA THR A 221 -10.45 13.67 -2.94
C THR A 221 -11.96 13.91 -2.99
N LEU A 222 -12.34 15.17 -3.17
CA LEU A 222 -13.74 15.54 -3.38
C LEU A 222 -14.09 15.66 -4.86
N CYS A 223 -13.13 15.47 -5.76
CA CYS A 223 -13.36 15.48 -7.19
C CYS A 223 -13.76 14.10 -7.70
N ASP A 224 -15.04 13.94 -8.06
CA ASP A 224 -15.56 12.78 -8.77
C ASP A 224 -15.45 12.94 -10.30
N CYS A 225 -14.45 13.69 -10.77
CA CYS A 225 -14.22 14.05 -12.16
C CYS A 225 -13.08 13.24 -12.78
N LEU A 226 -13.11 13.06 -14.10
CA LEU A 226 -12.04 12.40 -14.86
C LEU A 226 -10.95 13.37 -15.31
N GLU A 227 -11.26 14.67 -15.29
CA GLU A 227 -10.35 15.74 -15.62
C GLU A 227 -10.22 16.70 -14.44
N TYR A 228 -9.00 16.93 -13.99
CA TYR A 228 -8.70 17.76 -12.82
C TYR A 228 -8.29 19.17 -13.25
N THR A 229 -8.78 20.21 -12.55
CA THR A 229 -8.22 21.54 -12.64
C THR A 229 -6.86 21.60 -11.93
N LEU A 230 -6.03 22.61 -12.25
CA LEU A 230 -4.65 22.69 -11.73
C LEU A 230 -4.56 22.80 -10.21
N GLU A 231 -5.60 23.32 -9.58
CA GLU A 231 -5.66 23.58 -8.13
C GLU A 231 -6.10 22.35 -7.34
N GLN A 232 -6.70 21.36 -8.01
CA GLN A 232 -7.23 20.16 -7.33
C GLN A 232 -6.11 19.24 -6.83
N ASP A 233 -6.38 18.55 -5.74
CA ASP A 233 -5.45 17.65 -5.05
C ASP A 233 -4.85 16.60 -5.99
N LEU A 234 -5.65 15.88 -6.78
CA LEU A 234 -5.17 14.88 -7.73
C LEU A 234 -4.33 15.50 -8.86
N ALA A 235 -4.68 16.70 -9.38
CA ALA A 235 -3.86 17.38 -10.37
C ALA A 235 -2.46 17.70 -9.82
N VAL A 236 -2.42 18.22 -8.59
CA VAL A 236 -1.17 18.52 -7.88
C VAL A 236 -0.36 17.24 -7.62
N LEU A 237 -1.02 16.16 -7.20
CA LEU A 237 -0.37 14.87 -6.97
C LEU A 237 0.23 14.29 -8.26
N CYS A 238 -0.52 14.39 -9.37
CA CYS A 238 -0.06 13.98 -10.70
C CYS A 238 1.02 14.90 -11.31
N GLY A 239 1.35 16.01 -10.66
CA GLY A 239 2.33 16.98 -11.20
C GLY A 239 1.83 17.71 -12.46
N LYS A 240 0.51 17.93 -12.59
CA LYS A 240 -0.09 18.64 -13.72
C LYS A 240 0.43 20.09 -13.78
N LYS A 241 0.83 20.53 -14.98
CA LYS A 241 1.30 21.90 -15.25
C LYS A 241 0.48 22.52 -16.35
N GLU A 242 0.31 23.86 -16.29
CA GLU A 242 -0.38 24.61 -17.32
C GLU A 242 0.31 24.44 -18.69
N GLY A 243 -0.47 24.20 -19.73
CA GLY A 243 0.02 24.03 -21.10
C GLY A 243 0.86 22.76 -21.35
N SER A 244 0.87 21.80 -20.41
CA SER A 244 1.59 20.54 -20.56
C SER A 244 0.69 19.32 -20.41
N GLU A 245 0.82 18.38 -21.33
CA GLU A 245 0.22 17.06 -21.21
C GLU A 245 1.05 16.08 -20.37
N LEU A 246 2.32 16.45 -20.05
CA LEU A 246 3.20 15.63 -19.22
C LEU A 246 2.68 15.59 -17.78
N ARG A 247 2.78 14.43 -17.17
CA ARG A 247 2.44 14.15 -15.78
C ARG A 247 3.59 13.41 -15.10
N ASP A 248 3.79 13.65 -13.82
CA ASP A 248 4.70 12.88 -12.98
C ASP A 248 4.09 11.51 -12.67
N LEU A 249 2.79 11.50 -12.39
CA LEU A 249 1.99 10.28 -12.20
C LEU A 249 0.74 10.31 -13.07
N ILE A 250 0.32 9.13 -13.46
CA ILE A 250 -0.93 8.89 -14.19
C ILE A 250 -1.89 8.16 -13.26
N ASP A 251 -3.06 8.74 -13.04
CA ASP A 251 -4.12 8.10 -12.28
C ASP A 251 -4.77 6.98 -13.12
N LEU A 252 -4.83 5.78 -12.57
CA LEU A 252 -5.46 4.64 -13.21
C LEU A 252 -6.98 4.61 -13.05
N HIS A 253 -7.52 5.38 -12.10
CA HIS A 253 -8.95 5.40 -11.79
C HIS A 253 -9.86 5.65 -13.01
N PRO A 254 -9.56 6.56 -13.97
CA PRO A 254 -10.32 6.76 -15.19
C PRO A 254 -10.43 5.51 -16.08
N ARG A 255 -9.56 4.50 -15.89
CA ARG A 255 -9.58 3.23 -16.64
C ARG A 255 -10.55 2.20 -16.04
N LEU A 256 -11.11 2.45 -14.85
CA LEU A 256 -12.22 1.67 -14.32
C LEU A 256 -13.46 1.86 -15.18
N LYS A 257 -14.31 0.82 -15.26
CA LYS A 257 -15.64 0.96 -15.82
C LYS A 257 -16.41 2.03 -15.02
N GLU A 258 -17.27 2.77 -15.68
CA GLU A 258 -18.04 3.84 -15.03
C GLU A 258 -18.80 3.35 -13.80
N SER A 259 -19.43 2.18 -13.88
CA SER A 259 -20.11 1.52 -12.76
C SER A 259 -19.21 1.18 -11.57
N ASP A 260 -17.88 1.14 -11.77
CA ASP A 260 -16.90 0.68 -10.81
C ASP A 260 -16.04 1.82 -10.22
N ARG A 261 -16.31 3.08 -10.62
CA ARG A 261 -15.54 4.23 -10.17
C ARG A 261 -15.79 4.63 -8.73
N ALA A 262 -17.00 4.44 -8.21
CA ALA A 262 -17.26 4.65 -6.79
C ALA A 262 -16.50 3.62 -5.95
N THR A 263 -15.59 4.07 -5.11
CA THR A 263 -14.76 3.23 -4.22
C THR A 263 -15.22 3.27 -2.77
N HIS A 264 -16.22 4.09 -2.46
CA HIS A 264 -16.82 4.22 -1.13
C HIS A 264 -18.35 4.04 -1.22
N MET A 265 -18.99 3.57 -0.14
CA MET A 265 -20.42 3.28 -0.07
C MET A 265 -21.32 4.51 -0.36
N ILE A 266 -20.85 5.72 -0.04
CA ILE A 266 -21.58 6.97 -0.35
C ILE A 266 -21.44 7.43 -1.82
N GLY A 267 -20.88 6.59 -2.70
CA GLY A 267 -20.76 6.87 -4.13
C GLY A 267 -19.51 7.69 -4.51
N ARG A 268 -18.59 7.96 -3.57
CA ARG A 268 -17.37 8.74 -3.80
C ARG A 268 -16.21 7.90 -4.33
N GLN A 269 -15.25 8.60 -4.96
CA GLN A 269 -14.05 8.06 -5.58
C GLN A 269 -12.83 8.44 -4.72
N PHE A 270 -12.69 7.85 -3.53
CA PHE A 270 -11.64 8.22 -2.58
C PHE A 270 -10.33 7.46 -2.80
N ASP A 271 -10.41 6.21 -3.26
CA ASP A 271 -9.27 5.29 -3.34
C ASP A 271 -8.69 5.28 -4.76
N HIS A 272 -7.42 5.60 -4.88
CA HIS A 272 -6.74 5.74 -6.16
C HIS A 272 -5.44 4.94 -6.21
N ILE A 273 -5.04 4.56 -7.42
CA ILE A 273 -3.72 4.01 -7.76
C ILE A 273 -3.14 4.88 -8.87
N LEU A 274 -2.09 5.65 -8.53
CA LEU A 274 -1.39 6.54 -9.44
C LEU A 274 0.01 5.99 -9.74
N VAL A 275 0.38 5.88 -11.01
CA VAL A 275 1.61 5.21 -11.46
C VAL A 275 2.51 6.15 -12.23
N SER A 276 3.83 5.95 -12.16
CA SER A 276 4.78 6.60 -13.07
C SER A 276 4.58 6.11 -14.52
N SER A 277 4.99 6.92 -15.49
CA SER A 277 4.89 6.55 -16.93
C SER A 277 5.65 5.27 -17.27
N ALA A 278 6.74 4.97 -16.55
CA ALA A 278 7.51 3.75 -16.72
C ALA A 278 6.64 2.48 -16.62
N LEU A 279 5.65 2.45 -15.74
CA LEU A 279 4.72 1.33 -15.57
C LEU A 279 3.63 1.22 -16.65
N LEU A 280 3.55 2.19 -17.56
CA LEU A 280 2.57 2.20 -18.68
C LEU A 280 3.23 1.92 -20.04
N GLU A 281 4.55 2.08 -20.12
CA GLU A 281 5.34 1.94 -21.31
C GLU A 281 6.08 0.59 -21.30
N ASP A 282 5.98 -0.16 -22.38
CA ASP A 282 6.77 -1.38 -22.59
C ASP A 282 8.16 -0.99 -23.12
N ASN A 283 9.15 -0.99 -22.25
CA ASN A 283 10.54 -0.79 -22.64
C ASN A 283 11.10 -2.08 -23.28
N LYS A 284 10.99 -2.21 -24.60
CA LYS A 284 11.47 -3.38 -25.35
C LYS A 284 12.97 -3.71 -25.20
N GLN A 285 13.73 -2.85 -24.54
CA GLN A 285 15.17 -3.05 -24.33
C GLN A 285 15.48 -3.68 -22.97
N GLN A 286 14.54 -3.60 -22.02
CA GLN A 286 14.70 -4.17 -20.67
C GLN A 286 13.36 -4.71 -20.21
N PRO A 287 13.29 -5.95 -19.67
CA PRO A 287 12.08 -6.45 -19.03
C PRO A 287 11.68 -5.54 -17.88
N ASP A 288 10.41 -5.17 -17.80
CA ASP A 288 9.88 -4.32 -16.74
C ASP A 288 8.43 -4.68 -16.42
N PHE A 289 7.91 -4.16 -15.31
CA PHE A 289 6.51 -4.27 -14.97
C PHE A 289 5.68 -3.31 -15.84
N VAL A 290 4.75 -3.86 -16.59
CA VAL A 290 3.84 -3.08 -17.45
C VAL A 290 2.40 -3.27 -16.98
N PHE A 291 1.68 -2.16 -16.81
CA PHE A 291 0.27 -2.15 -16.43
C PHE A 291 -0.59 -2.98 -17.38
N LYS A 292 -1.45 -3.82 -16.81
CA LYS A 292 -2.38 -4.69 -17.55
C LYS A 292 -3.84 -4.31 -17.35
N SER A 293 -4.29 -4.19 -16.11
CA SER A 293 -5.68 -3.93 -15.77
C SER A 293 -5.85 -3.29 -14.41
N ILE A 294 -6.99 -2.62 -14.23
CA ILE A 294 -7.46 -2.14 -12.93
C ILE A 294 -8.90 -2.60 -12.73
N GLU A 295 -9.24 -2.98 -11.51
CA GLU A 295 -10.60 -3.36 -11.11
C GLU A 295 -10.90 -2.92 -9.68
N ARG A 296 -12.19 -2.84 -9.34
CA ARG A 296 -12.71 -2.61 -8.00
C ARG A 296 -13.51 -3.83 -7.55
N ARG A 297 -13.33 -4.27 -6.29
CA ARG A 297 -13.97 -5.48 -5.74
C ARG A 297 -14.97 -5.16 -4.63
N LYS A 298 -16.05 -4.44 -5.00
CA LYS A 298 -17.19 -4.18 -4.13
C LYS A 298 -17.88 -5.48 -3.66
N ASP A 299 -17.93 -6.48 -4.52
CA ASP A 299 -18.56 -7.78 -4.31
C ASP A 299 -17.97 -8.55 -3.12
N LEU A 300 -16.73 -8.27 -2.73
CA LEU A 300 -16.08 -8.90 -1.58
C LEU A 300 -16.41 -8.23 -0.24
N VAL A 301 -16.86 -6.98 -0.28
CA VAL A 301 -17.03 -6.14 0.92
C VAL A 301 -18.50 -5.95 1.28
N LEU A 302 -19.33 -5.64 0.29
CA LEU A 302 -20.75 -5.33 0.49
C LEU A 302 -21.55 -6.59 0.74
N ARG A 303 -22.40 -6.60 1.78
CA ARG A 303 -23.22 -7.75 2.20
C ARG A 303 -24.70 -7.41 2.34
N GLY A 304 -25.00 -6.45 3.14
CA GLY A 304 -26.36 -6.05 3.47
C GLY A 304 -26.89 -4.93 2.59
N LYS A 305 -27.89 -4.26 3.12
CA LYS A 305 -28.35 -3.00 2.57
C LYS A 305 -27.36 -1.92 2.94
N GLN A 306 -27.11 -0.97 2.03
CA GLN A 306 -26.30 0.19 2.32
C GLN A 306 -26.97 1.00 3.46
N ASP A 307 -26.26 1.18 4.57
CA ASP A 307 -26.75 1.90 5.74
C ASP A 307 -26.27 3.34 5.70
N GLU A 308 -27.18 4.29 5.83
CA GLU A 308 -26.86 5.72 5.89
C GLU A 308 -26.03 6.09 7.14
N ASP A 309 -26.14 5.29 8.21
CA ASP A 309 -25.48 5.52 9.50
C ASP A 309 -24.45 4.43 9.85
N HIS A 310 -23.85 3.79 8.84
CA HIS A 310 -22.88 2.70 8.97
C HIS A 310 -21.81 2.98 10.04
N TYR A 311 -21.21 4.17 10.01
CA TYR A 311 -20.17 4.61 10.96
C TYR A 311 -20.59 4.54 12.43
N ASN A 312 -21.86 4.88 12.76
CA ASN A 312 -22.33 4.91 14.16
C ASN A 312 -22.87 3.59 14.65
N ILE A 313 -23.38 2.73 13.76
CA ILE A 313 -24.10 1.51 14.13
C ILE A 313 -23.37 0.23 13.70
N PHE A 314 -22.15 0.31 13.19
CA PHE A 314 -21.39 -0.80 12.59
C PHE A 314 -21.54 -2.10 13.40
N TYR A 315 -21.19 -2.10 14.67
CA TYR A 315 -21.26 -3.29 15.52
C TYR A 315 -22.68 -3.65 16.00
N GLN A 316 -23.69 -2.85 15.67
CA GLN A 316 -25.09 -3.13 15.94
C GLN A 316 -25.80 -3.81 14.76
N ILE A 317 -25.17 -3.80 13.57
CA ILE A 317 -25.67 -4.48 12.37
C ILE A 317 -25.42 -5.99 12.56
N GLU A 318 -26.42 -6.79 12.21
CA GLU A 318 -26.30 -8.26 12.23
C GLU A 318 -25.10 -8.71 11.35
N GLU A 319 -24.30 -9.63 11.84
CA GLU A 319 -23.05 -10.08 11.17
C GLU A 319 -23.26 -10.50 9.71
N SER A 320 -24.42 -11.10 9.37
CA SER A 320 -24.76 -11.51 7.99
C SER A 320 -25.06 -10.36 7.06
N GLU A 321 -25.44 -9.19 7.60
CA GLU A 321 -25.80 -7.98 6.87
C GLU A 321 -24.70 -6.91 6.95
N ARG A 322 -23.75 -7.07 7.88
CA ARG A 322 -22.67 -6.11 8.14
C ARG A 322 -21.65 -6.12 7.02
N ASP A 323 -21.49 -4.99 6.35
CA ASP A 323 -20.43 -4.80 5.36
C ASP A 323 -19.04 -4.88 6.02
N VAL A 324 -18.03 -5.32 5.27
CA VAL A 324 -16.69 -5.49 5.84
C VAL A 324 -15.97 -4.15 6.01
N SER A 325 -16.30 -3.17 5.18
CA SER A 325 -15.79 -1.79 5.21
C SER A 325 -16.72 -0.91 4.39
N ASP A 326 -16.71 0.39 4.64
CA ASP A 326 -17.36 1.41 3.81
C ASP A 326 -16.59 1.73 2.53
N HIS A 327 -15.34 1.24 2.38
CA HIS A 327 -14.52 1.34 1.18
C HIS A 327 -14.40 -0.01 0.44
N TYR A 328 -14.20 0.06 -0.88
CA TYR A 328 -14.04 -1.10 -1.75
C TYR A 328 -12.61 -1.22 -2.27
N PRO A 329 -11.97 -2.40 -2.20
CA PRO A 329 -10.62 -2.60 -2.71
C PRO A 329 -10.48 -2.23 -4.18
N VAL A 330 -9.41 -1.50 -4.51
CA VAL A 330 -8.98 -1.20 -5.89
C VAL A 330 -7.70 -1.97 -6.16
N ILE A 331 -7.65 -2.67 -7.29
CA ILE A 331 -6.60 -3.61 -7.65
C ILE A 331 -6.02 -3.25 -9.01
N ALA A 332 -4.71 -3.06 -9.11
CA ALA A 332 -3.98 -2.95 -10.37
C ALA A 332 -3.12 -4.19 -10.59
N THR A 333 -3.14 -4.73 -11.80
CA THR A 333 -2.31 -5.87 -12.21
C THR A 333 -1.27 -5.42 -13.22
N PHE A 334 -0.03 -5.89 -13.01
CA PHE A 334 1.11 -5.65 -13.88
C PHE A 334 1.70 -7.00 -14.33
N GLU A 335 2.29 -7.03 -15.52
CA GLU A 335 3.00 -8.19 -16.09
C GLU A 335 4.44 -7.78 -16.41
N ILE A 336 5.41 -8.69 -16.25
CA ILE A 336 6.76 -8.47 -16.74
C ILE A 336 6.76 -8.73 -18.25
N LYS A 337 7.27 -7.77 -19.01
CA LYS A 337 7.38 -7.86 -20.47
C LYS A 337 8.82 -7.57 -20.91
#